data_e7eb79e108d710edcfa7063bcb50383b
#
_entry.id   e7eb79e108d710edcfa7063bcb50383b
#
_cell.length_a   1.000
_cell.length_b   1.000
_cell.length_c   1.000
_cell.angle_alpha   90.00
_cell.angle_beta   90.00
_cell.angle_gamma   90.00
#
_symmetry.space_group_name_H-M   'P 1'
#
loop_
_entity.id
_entity.type
_entity.pdbx_description
1 polymer ?
#
loop_
_entity_poly.entity_id
_entity_poly.type
_entity_poly.pdbx_seq_one_letter_code
_entity_poly.pdbx_strand_id
1 'polypeptide(L)'
;MGKDLEISHEIHKYIHEISKSLHPVQTEIISYNESLGDIKRMQVSITQCHFLEMITKVSKAKKILEIGTFTGLSTLSMSLGLPDDGIIIALDKNKETNIKAKDYFKRAKQDRKIRTIIKPALETLKDLNKDNFKFDIVFIDADKENNRNYYDKVMSMV
;
A
#
# COMPACT_ATOMS: atom_id res chain seq x y z
N MET A 1 28.59 -2.12 -22.20
CA MET A 1 27.12 -2.30 -22.14
C MET A 1 26.87 -3.48 -21.24
N GLY A 2 26.39 -3.24 -20.03
CA GLY A 2 25.95 -4.30 -19.13
C GLY A 2 24.74 -5.01 -19.73
N LYS A 3 24.73 -6.33 -19.73
CA LYS A 3 23.52 -7.10 -20.07
C LYS A 3 22.53 -6.86 -18.95
N ASP A 4 21.36 -6.30 -19.24
CA ASP A 4 20.27 -6.29 -18.31
C ASP A 4 19.96 -7.73 -17.91
N LEU A 5 19.92 -8.01 -16.61
CA LEU A 5 19.54 -9.31 -16.09
C LEU A 5 18.03 -9.49 -16.29
N GLU A 6 17.68 -10.43 -17.15
CA GLU A 6 16.27 -10.85 -17.28
C GLU A 6 15.85 -11.54 -15.99
N ILE A 7 14.80 -11.01 -15.34
CA ILE A 7 14.25 -11.61 -14.13
C ILE A 7 13.43 -12.84 -14.53
N SER A 8 14.08 -14.00 -14.52
CA SER A 8 13.44 -15.26 -14.88
C SER A 8 12.50 -15.77 -13.78
N HIS A 9 11.68 -16.77 -14.13
CA HIS A 9 10.79 -17.44 -13.16
C HIS A 9 11.59 -18.07 -11.99
N GLU A 10 12.77 -18.61 -12.26
CA GLU A 10 13.65 -19.19 -11.24
C GLU A 10 14.15 -18.13 -10.26
N ILE A 11 14.50 -16.92 -10.74
CA ILE A 11 14.90 -15.81 -9.88
C ILE A 11 13.73 -15.39 -8.99
N HIS A 12 12.53 -15.26 -9.54
CA HIS A 12 11.33 -14.98 -8.73
C HIS A 12 11.09 -16.04 -7.67
N LYS A 13 11.18 -17.32 -8.03
CA LYS A 13 11.02 -18.44 -7.11
C LYS A 13 12.08 -18.37 -5.99
N TYR A 14 13.34 -18.19 -6.34
CA TYR A 14 14.43 -18.05 -5.37
C TYR A 14 14.18 -16.89 -4.40
N ILE A 15 13.81 -15.71 -4.89
CA ILE A 15 13.48 -14.56 -4.04
C ILE A 15 12.35 -14.91 -3.05
N HIS A 16 11.31 -15.59 -3.50
CA HIS A 16 10.21 -16.00 -2.62
C HIS A 16 10.66 -17.00 -1.55
N GLU A 17 11.50 -17.98 -1.91
CA GLU A 17 11.98 -19.03 -0.98
C GLU A 17 12.90 -18.48 0.13
N ILE A 18 13.72 -17.47 -0.19
CA ILE A 18 14.62 -16.85 0.81
C ILE A 18 14.00 -15.68 1.56
N SER A 19 12.84 -15.19 1.12
CA SER A 19 12.15 -14.08 1.77
C SER A 19 11.43 -14.52 3.04
N LYS A 20 11.29 -13.60 3.99
CA LYS A 20 10.46 -13.81 5.17
C LYS A 20 9.03 -14.19 4.74
N SER A 21 8.39 -15.09 5.46
CA SER A 21 6.98 -15.41 5.24
C SER A 21 6.10 -14.17 5.42
N LEU A 22 5.10 -14.02 4.56
CA LEU A 22 4.08 -12.99 4.72
C LEU A 22 3.27 -13.21 6.01
N HIS A 23 2.70 -12.13 6.53
CA HIS A 23 1.70 -12.23 7.58
C HIS A 23 0.50 -13.07 7.09
N PRO A 24 -0.09 -13.97 7.91
CA PRO A 24 -1.19 -14.85 7.46
C PRO A 24 -2.33 -14.09 6.76
N VAL A 25 -2.70 -12.92 7.26
CA VAL A 25 -3.75 -12.08 6.63
C VAL A 25 -3.33 -11.55 5.26
N GLN A 26 -2.05 -11.28 4.99
CA GLN A 26 -1.59 -10.92 3.64
C GLN A 26 -1.80 -12.08 2.66
N THR A 27 -1.52 -13.31 3.09
CA THR A 27 -1.78 -14.51 2.28
C THR A 27 -3.27 -14.68 1.98
N GLU A 28 -4.13 -14.38 2.94
CA GLU A 28 -5.58 -14.42 2.74
C GLU A 28 -6.07 -13.34 1.77
N ILE A 29 -5.52 -12.12 1.82
CA ILE A 29 -5.83 -11.06 0.84
C ILE A 29 -5.44 -11.52 -0.57
N ILE A 30 -4.25 -12.10 -0.74
CA ILE A 30 -3.79 -12.61 -2.03
C ILE A 30 -4.71 -13.71 -2.53
N SER A 31 -5.06 -14.67 -1.69
CA SER A 31 -5.99 -15.76 -2.04
C SER A 31 -7.38 -15.22 -2.45
N TYR A 32 -7.89 -14.23 -1.72
CA TYR A 32 -9.14 -13.56 -2.08
C TYR A 32 -9.03 -12.86 -3.44
N ASN A 33 -7.94 -12.12 -3.67
CA ASN A 33 -7.73 -11.39 -4.92
C ASN A 33 -7.65 -12.33 -6.14
N GLU A 34 -7.12 -13.56 -5.98
CA GLU A 34 -7.14 -14.58 -7.05
C GLU A 34 -8.57 -14.91 -7.52
N SER A 35 -9.57 -14.80 -6.63
CA SER A 35 -10.97 -15.03 -6.96
C SER A 35 -11.64 -13.86 -7.71
N LEU A 36 -10.98 -12.70 -7.81
CA LEU A 36 -11.54 -11.49 -8.42
C LEU A 36 -11.33 -11.38 -9.94
N GLY A 37 -10.81 -12.43 -10.59
CA GLY A 37 -10.55 -12.42 -12.03
C GLY A 37 -9.49 -11.38 -12.42
N ASP A 38 -9.71 -10.65 -13.51
CA ASP A 38 -8.71 -9.73 -14.07
C ASP A 38 -8.31 -8.56 -13.16
N ILE A 39 -9.17 -8.17 -12.23
CA ILE A 39 -8.86 -7.05 -11.33
C ILE A 39 -7.79 -7.42 -10.28
N LYS A 40 -7.47 -8.71 -10.11
CA LYS A 40 -6.36 -9.16 -9.24
C LYS A 40 -5.02 -8.49 -9.58
N ARG A 41 -4.82 -8.11 -10.86
CA ARG A 41 -3.62 -7.39 -11.33
C ARG A 41 -3.40 -6.03 -10.66
N MET A 42 -4.41 -5.51 -9.94
CA MET A 42 -4.30 -4.26 -9.19
C MET A 42 -3.56 -4.42 -7.86
N GLN A 43 -3.31 -5.65 -7.40
CA GLN A 43 -2.56 -5.86 -6.17
C GLN A 43 -1.05 -5.72 -6.39
N VAL A 44 -0.35 -5.29 -5.37
CA VAL A 44 1.12 -5.31 -5.32
C VAL A 44 1.64 -6.75 -5.25
N SER A 45 2.86 -6.99 -5.77
CA SER A 45 3.52 -8.29 -5.67
C SER A 45 3.99 -8.60 -4.24
N ILE A 46 4.30 -9.88 -3.97
CA ILE A 46 4.89 -10.31 -2.68
C ILE A 46 6.19 -9.56 -2.39
N THR A 47 7.04 -9.39 -3.41
CA THR A 47 8.30 -8.65 -3.28
C THR A 47 8.05 -7.18 -2.92
N GLN A 48 7.01 -6.55 -3.50
CA GLN A 48 6.61 -5.20 -3.12
C GLN A 48 6.07 -5.14 -1.68
N CYS A 49 5.35 -6.16 -1.21
CA CYS A 49 4.92 -6.22 0.19
C CYS A 49 6.12 -6.15 1.15
N HIS A 50 7.15 -6.96 0.90
CA HIS A 50 8.38 -6.95 1.71
C HIS A 50 9.12 -5.62 1.61
N PHE A 51 9.22 -5.05 0.41
CA PHE A 51 9.85 -3.75 0.21
C PHE A 51 9.13 -2.65 0.98
N LEU A 52 7.80 -2.60 0.91
CA LEU A 52 6.98 -1.59 1.60
C LEU A 52 7.10 -1.70 3.13
N GLU A 53 7.09 -2.92 3.68
CA GLU A 53 7.36 -3.14 5.10
C GLU A 53 8.77 -2.70 5.48
N MET A 54 9.77 -3.09 4.70
CA MET A 54 11.17 -2.76 4.94
C MET A 54 11.42 -1.25 4.89
N ILE A 55 10.99 -0.57 3.83
CA ILE A 55 11.23 0.87 3.68
C ILE A 55 10.54 1.67 4.78
N THR A 56 9.35 1.26 5.21
CA THR A 56 8.65 1.87 6.35
C THR A 56 9.47 1.76 7.63
N LYS A 57 10.07 0.59 7.91
CA LYS A 57 10.93 0.38 9.08
C LYS A 57 12.23 1.18 9.01
N VAL A 58 12.92 1.12 7.87
CA VAL A 58 14.25 1.75 7.69
C VAL A 58 14.15 3.26 7.75
N SER A 59 13.12 3.86 7.15
CA SER A 59 12.87 5.30 7.20
C SER A 59 12.37 5.78 8.57
N LYS A 60 12.00 4.85 9.48
CA LYS A 60 11.36 5.18 10.76
C LYS A 60 10.09 6.01 10.58
N ALA A 61 9.38 5.78 9.48
CA ALA A 61 8.16 6.51 9.15
C ALA A 61 7.11 6.35 10.25
N LYS A 62 6.41 7.44 10.55
CA LYS A 62 5.26 7.47 11.47
C LYS A 62 3.97 7.86 10.77
N LYS A 63 4.05 8.61 9.67
CA LYS A 63 2.89 9.08 8.93
C LYS A 63 3.03 8.72 7.46
N ILE A 64 2.12 7.90 6.98
CA ILE A 64 2.10 7.44 5.59
C ILE A 64 0.80 7.87 4.92
N LEU A 65 0.90 8.36 3.70
CA LEU A 65 -0.23 8.56 2.81
C LEU A 65 -0.18 7.50 1.70
N GLU A 66 -1.29 6.80 1.50
CA GLU A 66 -1.47 5.88 0.38
C GLU A 66 -2.59 6.36 -0.53
N ILE A 67 -2.36 6.35 -1.84
CA ILE A 67 -3.34 6.68 -2.86
C ILE A 67 -3.56 5.44 -3.73
N GLY A 68 -4.69 4.77 -3.52
CA GLY A 68 -5.01 3.46 -4.07
C GLY A 68 -4.82 2.35 -3.02
N THR A 69 -5.92 1.94 -2.39
CA THR A 69 -5.91 0.92 -1.33
C THR A 69 -6.30 -0.46 -1.84
N PHE A 70 -7.22 -0.52 -2.82
CA PHE A 70 -7.81 -1.77 -3.30
C PHE A 70 -8.30 -2.65 -2.15
N THR A 71 -7.80 -3.88 -2.01
CA THR A 71 -8.12 -4.82 -0.93
C THR A 71 -7.20 -4.70 0.29
N GLY A 72 -6.27 -3.73 0.28
CA GLY A 72 -5.46 -3.36 1.43
C GLY A 72 -4.13 -4.10 1.59
N LEU A 73 -3.63 -4.81 0.57
CA LEU A 73 -2.39 -5.58 0.70
C LEU A 73 -1.17 -4.70 0.93
N SER A 74 -1.01 -3.62 0.17
CA SER A 74 0.05 -2.62 0.34
C SER A 74 -0.09 -1.87 1.67
N THR A 75 -1.31 -1.44 2.01
CA THR A 75 -1.63 -0.77 3.28
C THR A 75 -1.23 -1.63 4.47
N LEU A 76 -1.62 -2.92 4.45
CA LEU A 76 -1.24 -3.86 5.50
C LEU A 76 0.28 -4.03 5.59
N SER A 77 0.95 -4.15 4.45
CA SER A 77 2.42 -4.30 4.39
C SER A 77 3.13 -3.11 5.06
N MET A 78 2.74 -1.89 4.72
CA MET A 78 3.30 -0.69 5.34
C MET A 78 2.95 -0.61 6.83
N SER A 79 1.72 -1.00 7.23
CA SER A 79 1.31 -0.95 8.64
C SER A 79 2.10 -1.88 9.54
N LEU A 80 2.55 -3.04 9.01
CA LEU A 80 3.43 -3.97 9.72
C LEU A 80 4.84 -3.40 9.95
N GLY A 81 5.24 -2.43 9.12
CA GLY A 81 6.49 -1.67 9.27
C GLY A 81 6.40 -0.50 10.23
N LEU A 82 5.20 0.03 10.49
CA LEU A 82 5.00 1.20 11.34
C LEU A 82 5.18 0.89 12.83
N PRO A 83 5.71 1.84 13.62
CA PRO A 83 5.64 1.76 15.08
C PRO A 83 4.19 1.84 15.58
N ASP A 84 3.98 1.57 16.88
CA ASP A 84 2.62 1.53 17.46
C ASP A 84 1.91 2.90 17.44
N ASP A 85 2.66 3.98 17.46
CA ASP A 85 2.18 5.36 17.36
C ASP A 85 2.10 5.87 15.90
N GLY A 86 2.36 5.01 14.92
CA GLY A 86 2.30 5.35 13.51
C GLY A 86 0.89 5.29 12.93
N ILE A 87 0.66 6.02 11.83
CA ILE A 87 -0.63 6.10 11.14
C ILE A 87 -0.46 6.06 9.61
N ILE A 88 -1.36 5.34 8.95
CA ILE A 88 -1.56 5.39 7.50
C ILE A 88 -2.91 6.04 7.21
N ILE A 89 -2.92 7.06 6.34
CA ILE A 89 -4.13 7.55 5.69
C ILE A 89 -4.18 6.91 4.31
N ALA A 90 -5.15 6.01 4.10
CA ALA A 90 -5.31 5.25 2.88
C ALA A 90 -6.54 5.73 2.11
N LEU A 91 -6.33 6.21 0.87
CA LEU A 91 -7.36 6.78 0.02
C LEU A 91 -7.80 5.79 -1.05
N ASP A 92 -9.09 5.58 -1.19
CA ASP A 92 -9.68 4.83 -2.29
C ASP A 92 -11.09 5.36 -2.62
N LYS A 93 -11.52 5.15 -3.85
CA LYS A 93 -12.89 5.49 -4.29
C LYS A 93 -13.86 4.31 -4.20
N ASN A 94 -13.36 3.08 -4.10
CA ASN A 94 -14.16 1.88 -4.12
C ASN A 94 -14.57 1.48 -2.70
N LYS A 95 -15.88 1.54 -2.43
CA LYS A 95 -16.44 1.21 -1.11
C LYS A 95 -16.38 -0.29 -0.81
N GLU A 96 -16.59 -1.15 -1.81
CA GLU A 96 -16.70 -2.60 -1.61
C GLU A 96 -15.36 -3.21 -1.24
N THR A 97 -14.31 -2.92 -2.01
CA THR A 97 -12.96 -3.37 -1.70
C THR A 97 -12.48 -2.81 -0.36
N ASN A 98 -12.87 -1.57 -0.03
CA ASN A 98 -12.48 -0.94 1.23
C ASN A 98 -13.15 -1.58 2.46
N ILE A 99 -14.41 -2.01 2.36
CA ILE A 99 -15.07 -2.78 3.44
C ILE A 99 -14.28 -4.06 3.72
N LYS A 100 -13.86 -4.75 2.66
CA LYS A 100 -13.06 -5.97 2.75
C LYS A 100 -11.69 -5.70 3.36
N ALA A 101 -11.02 -4.64 2.92
CA ALA A 101 -9.74 -4.21 3.46
C ALA A 101 -9.80 -3.95 4.98
N LYS A 102 -10.84 -3.25 5.44
CA LYS A 102 -11.05 -2.99 6.89
C LYS A 102 -11.18 -4.26 7.71
N ASP A 103 -11.85 -5.29 7.20
CA ASP A 103 -11.94 -6.59 7.87
C ASP A 103 -10.55 -7.22 8.03
N TYR A 104 -9.76 -7.23 6.96
CA TYR A 104 -8.38 -7.72 7.00
C TYR A 104 -7.50 -6.94 7.99
N PHE A 105 -7.61 -5.61 8.03
CA PHE A 105 -6.85 -4.79 8.98
C PHE A 105 -7.15 -5.14 10.43
N LYS A 106 -8.43 -5.37 10.77
CA LYS A 106 -8.84 -5.83 12.11
C LYS A 106 -8.27 -7.21 12.43
N ARG A 107 -8.36 -8.15 11.52
CA ARG A 107 -7.86 -9.52 11.69
C ARG A 107 -6.33 -9.55 11.85
N ALA A 108 -5.62 -8.63 11.18
CA ALA A 108 -4.19 -8.42 11.37
C ALA A 108 -3.85 -7.58 12.62
N LYS A 109 -4.83 -7.08 13.37
CA LYS A 109 -4.65 -6.18 14.52
C LYS A 109 -3.90 -4.89 14.18
N GLN A 110 -4.08 -4.39 12.95
CA GLN A 110 -3.45 -3.17 12.43
C GLN A 110 -4.46 -2.02 12.23
N ASP A 111 -5.74 -2.26 12.48
CA ASP A 111 -6.84 -1.31 12.27
C ASP A 111 -6.65 0.02 13.02
N ARG A 112 -5.98 0.02 14.18
CA ARG A 112 -5.68 1.24 14.95
C ARG A 112 -4.69 2.17 14.25
N LYS A 113 -3.82 1.64 13.39
CA LYS A 113 -2.82 2.39 12.61
C LYS A 113 -3.35 2.84 11.25
N ILE A 114 -4.53 2.40 10.83
CA ILE A 114 -5.01 2.61 9.46
C ILE A 114 -6.33 3.37 9.44
N ARG A 115 -6.30 4.56 8.85
CA ARG A 115 -7.48 5.39 8.58
C ARG A 115 -7.78 5.38 7.08
N THR A 116 -8.89 4.78 6.68
CA THR A 116 -9.32 4.77 5.28
C THR A 116 -10.29 5.91 4.98
N ILE A 117 -10.14 6.56 3.83
CA ILE A 117 -11.03 7.62 3.34
C ILE A 117 -11.55 7.21 1.95
N ILE A 118 -12.88 7.06 1.83
CA ILE A 118 -13.53 6.62 0.61
C ILE A 118 -14.07 7.84 -0.13
N LYS A 119 -13.23 8.43 -0.98
CA LYS A 119 -13.53 9.59 -1.82
C LYS A 119 -12.56 9.62 -3.01
N PRO A 120 -12.83 10.38 -4.08
CA PRO A 120 -11.82 10.72 -5.06
C PRO A 120 -10.58 11.32 -4.39
N ALA A 121 -9.40 10.75 -4.66
CA ALA A 121 -8.18 11.10 -3.92
C ALA A 121 -7.85 12.60 -4.05
N LEU A 122 -8.02 13.21 -5.23
CA LEU A 122 -7.74 14.64 -5.45
C LEU A 122 -8.57 15.58 -4.55
N GLU A 123 -9.77 15.18 -4.15
CA GLU A 123 -10.60 15.95 -3.20
C GLU A 123 -10.00 15.87 -1.80
N THR A 124 -9.69 14.66 -1.35
CA THR A 124 -9.09 14.45 -0.03
C THR A 124 -7.72 15.12 0.09
N LEU A 125 -6.89 15.07 -0.97
CA LEU A 125 -5.59 15.75 -1.00
C LEU A 125 -5.71 17.26 -0.84
N LYS A 126 -6.77 17.89 -1.39
CA LYS A 126 -7.03 19.33 -1.18
C LYS A 126 -7.30 19.64 0.30
N ASP A 127 -8.08 18.78 0.97
CA ASP A 127 -8.42 18.98 2.38
C ASP A 127 -7.18 18.77 3.27
N LEU A 128 -6.43 17.69 3.05
CA LEU A 128 -5.18 17.40 3.78
C LEU A 128 -4.14 18.52 3.61
N ASN A 129 -4.06 19.14 2.42
CA ASN A 129 -3.13 20.23 2.16
C ASN A 129 -3.52 21.51 2.89
N LYS A 130 -4.81 21.83 2.97
CA LYS A 130 -5.32 22.96 3.76
C LYS A 130 -4.98 22.82 5.24
N ASP A 131 -5.03 21.60 5.75
CA ASP A 131 -4.72 21.28 7.15
C ASP A 131 -3.21 21.17 7.42
N ASN A 132 -2.36 21.46 6.43
CA ASN A 132 -0.89 21.33 6.50
C ASN A 132 -0.40 19.96 6.97
N PHE A 133 -1.11 18.90 6.60
CA PHE A 133 -0.69 17.53 6.90
C PHE A 133 0.65 17.21 6.23
N LYS A 134 1.57 16.60 6.98
CA LYS A 134 2.87 16.14 6.48
C LYS A 134 3.01 14.64 6.67
N PHE A 135 3.67 14.00 5.72
CA PHE A 135 3.90 12.56 5.68
C PHE A 135 5.38 12.25 5.51
N ASP A 136 5.82 11.16 6.13
CA ASP A 136 7.19 10.64 5.97
C ASP A 136 7.33 9.83 4.68
N ILE A 137 6.24 9.17 4.26
CA ILE A 137 6.15 8.39 3.01
C ILE A 137 4.82 8.71 2.34
N VAL A 138 4.87 8.87 1.02
CA VAL A 138 3.67 8.89 0.16
C VAL A 138 3.81 7.77 -0.87
N PHE A 139 2.84 6.85 -0.89
CA PHE A 139 2.76 5.76 -1.84
C PHE A 139 1.59 6.00 -2.81
N ILE A 140 1.90 6.14 -4.11
CA ILE A 140 0.91 6.41 -5.16
C ILE A 140 0.80 5.18 -6.06
N ASP A 141 -0.30 4.44 -5.92
CA ASP A 141 -0.61 3.25 -6.72
C ASP A 141 -2.10 3.20 -7.10
N ALA A 142 -2.56 4.28 -7.71
CA ALA A 142 -3.93 4.44 -8.18
C ALA A 142 -4.01 4.48 -9.72
N ASP A 143 -5.02 5.15 -10.27
CA ASP A 143 -5.21 5.31 -11.71
C ASP A 143 -4.05 6.10 -12.36
N LYS A 144 -3.51 5.55 -13.45
CA LYS A 144 -2.32 6.09 -14.14
C LYS A 144 -2.57 7.48 -14.73
N GLU A 145 -3.79 7.77 -15.17
CA GLU A 145 -4.20 9.05 -15.77
C GLU A 145 -3.98 10.23 -14.83
N ASN A 146 -4.16 10.02 -13.52
CA ASN A 146 -4.03 11.06 -12.50
C ASN A 146 -2.67 11.04 -11.76
N ASN A 147 -1.73 10.17 -12.11
CA ASN A 147 -0.46 10.05 -11.39
C ASN A 147 0.27 11.39 -11.25
N ARG A 148 0.34 12.19 -12.32
CA ARG A 148 0.96 13.52 -12.26
C ARG A 148 0.23 14.45 -11.31
N ASN A 149 -1.10 14.47 -11.37
CA ASN A 149 -1.92 15.30 -10.50
C ASN A 149 -1.74 14.92 -9.02
N TYR A 150 -1.64 13.61 -8.72
CA TYR A 150 -1.34 13.13 -7.37
C TYR A 150 0.04 13.59 -6.93
N TYR A 151 1.06 13.35 -7.75
CA TYR A 151 2.43 13.75 -7.47
C TYR A 151 2.55 15.25 -7.16
N ASP A 152 2.03 16.11 -8.05
CA ASP A 152 2.08 17.57 -7.87
C ASP A 152 1.39 18.02 -6.57
N LYS A 153 0.33 17.34 -6.14
CA LYS A 153 -0.39 17.64 -4.89
C LYS A 153 0.34 17.18 -3.63
N VAL A 154 1.02 16.05 -3.68
CA VAL A 154 1.66 15.47 -2.48
C VAL A 154 3.05 16.01 -2.22
N MET A 155 3.73 16.63 -3.22
CA MET A 155 5.08 17.17 -3.05
C MET A 155 5.18 18.24 -1.96
N SER A 156 4.10 18.96 -1.70
CA SER A 156 4.06 19.92 -0.58
C SER A 156 3.80 19.27 0.78
N MET A 157 3.49 17.97 0.81
CA MET A 157 3.12 17.20 2.03
C MET A 157 4.23 16.26 2.51
N VAL A 158 5.33 16.14 1.79
CA VAL A 158 6.49 15.31 2.15
C VAL A 158 7.53 16.13 2.89
#